data_390355eef5d53cc1a4b5599b1b9f2d0b
#
_entry.id   390355eef5d53cc1a4b5599b1b9f2d0b
#
_cell.length_a   1.000
_cell.length_b   1.000
_cell.length_c   1.000
_cell.angle_alpha   90.00
_cell.angle_beta   90.00
_cell.angle_gamma   90.00
#
_symmetry.space_group_name_H-M   'P 1'
#
loop_
_entity.id
_entity.type
_entity.pdbx_description
1 polymer ?
#
loop_
_entity_poly.entity_id
_entity_poly.type
_entity_poly.pdbx_seq_one_letter_code
_entity_poly.pdbx_strand_id
1 'polypeptide(L)'
;MKSKVFKFLSSLLLILLLSFNSISSAISIPTQTNLKYLNDYVGVINEPEKGNILGIGRELELKTGAQATIVIINSTNGTPIENYSLELFRNWGIGQKNKDNGLLILISIDDKTWRVEVGRGLEGAIPDALSNRVMETLGKPSFLEGNYSQGLMNSYSTFCDIIAKEYNVTLDKSLHLTVPSYGNTTENSSRGFAFSGGIILILFLLDIILNRGRISSTLLQIIFWSNIGRGGPRGGSGGGGNFGGFGGGSSNGGGSSGGW
;
A
#
# COMPACT_ATOMS: atom_id res chain seq x y z
N MET A 1 3.09 0.79 58.68
CA MET A 1 2.47 -0.01 57.63
C MET A 1 2.35 0.75 56.29
N LYS A 2 1.88 1.99 56.27
CA LYS A 2 1.67 2.78 54.99
C LYS A 2 2.94 2.97 54.15
N SER A 3 4.13 3.15 54.76
CA SER A 3 5.39 3.34 54.02
C SER A 3 5.88 2.06 53.28
N LYS A 4 5.66 0.87 53.84
CA LYS A 4 6.05 -0.40 53.21
C LYS A 4 5.14 -0.73 52.01
N VAL A 5 3.84 -0.43 52.12
CA VAL A 5 2.85 -0.62 51.03
C VAL A 5 3.16 0.35 49.90
N PHE A 6 3.50 1.59 50.19
CA PHE A 6 3.86 2.57 49.16
C PHE A 6 5.12 2.18 48.37
N LYS A 7 6.16 1.67 49.07
CA LYS A 7 7.38 1.17 48.43
C LYS A 7 7.10 -0.07 47.54
N PHE A 8 6.22 -0.97 47.98
CA PHE A 8 5.82 -2.14 47.21
C PHE A 8 5.05 -1.74 45.98
N LEU A 9 4.08 -0.81 46.09
CA LEU A 9 3.33 -0.32 44.91
C LEU A 9 4.24 0.42 43.93
N SER A 10 5.19 1.21 44.38
CA SER A 10 6.13 1.91 43.52
C SER A 10 7.09 0.96 42.81
N SER A 11 7.53 -0.12 43.47
CA SER A 11 8.33 -1.18 42.85
C SER A 11 7.53 -1.97 41.82
N LEU A 12 6.27 -2.28 42.10
CA LEU A 12 5.38 -2.97 41.15
C LEU A 12 5.09 -2.12 39.91
N LEU A 13 4.87 -0.80 40.09
CA LEU A 13 4.69 0.14 38.99
C LEU A 13 5.94 0.27 38.14
N LEU A 14 7.14 0.27 38.76
CA LEU A 14 8.41 0.31 38.04
C LEU A 14 8.63 -0.96 37.19
N ILE A 15 8.31 -2.12 37.77
CA ILE A 15 8.39 -3.41 37.04
C ILE A 15 7.39 -3.43 35.88
N LEU A 16 6.18 -2.92 36.07
CA LEU A 16 5.18 -2.79 35.03
C LEU A 16 5.63 -1.86 33.88
N LEU A 17 6.26 -0.73 34.21
CA LEU A 17 6.83 0.21 33.24
C LEU A 17 8.03 -0.38 32.46
N LEU A 18 8.83 -1.23 33.10
CA LEU A 18 9.96 -1.90 32.47
C LEU A 18 9.54 -3.07 31.56
N SER A 19 8.34 -3.64 31.76
CA SER A 19 7.80 -4.71 30.90
C SER A 19 7.22 -4.22 29.58
N PHE A 20 7.04 -2.93 29.38
CA PHE A 20 6.62 -2.31 28.10
C PHE A 20 7.80 -2.02 27.15
N ASN A 21 8.82 -2.90 27.11
CA ASN A 21 9.79 -2.86 26.03
C ASN A 21 9.10 -3.46 24.79
N SER A 22 8.47 -2.63 23.98
CA SER A 22 8.07 -3.00 22.63
C SER A 22 9.34 -3.32 21.85
N ILE A 23 9.59 -4.59 21.60
CA ILE A 23 10.62 -5.02 20.65
C ILE A 23 10.15 -4.50 19.28
N SER A 24 10.65 -3.34 18.88
CA SER A 24 10.52 -2.86 17.52
C SER A 24 11.39 -3.76 16.65
N SER A 25 10.78 -4.78 16.05
CA SER A 25 11.46 -5.61 15.05
C SER A 25 11.73 -4.73 13.84
N ALA A 26 12.99 -4.48 13.54
CA ALA A 26 13.36 -3.76 12.32
C ALA A 26 12.91 -4.61 11.12
N ILE A 27 12.18 -3.98 10.17
CA ILE A 27 11.76 -4.65 8.94
C ILE A 27 13.02 -4.98 8.13
N SER A 28 13.22 -6.27 7.83
CA SER A 28 14.33 -6.71 6.99
C SER A 28 13.94 -6.57 5.53
N ILE A 29 14.42 -5.52 4.89
CA ILE A 29 14.23 -5.28 3.45
C ILE A 29 15.34 -6.00 2.68
N PRO A 30 15.01 -6.85 1.69
CA PRO A 30 16.01 -7.52 0.87
C PRO A 30 16.78 -6.52 0.01
N THR A 31 18.00 -6.86 -0.37
CA THR A 31 18.77 -6.08 -1.35
C THR A 31 18.21 -6.33 -2.74
N GLN A 32 18.21 -5.30 -3.59
CA GLN A 32 17.80 -5.44 -4.99
C GLN A 32 18.65 -6.49 -5.71
N THR A 33 18.02 -7.26 -6.60
CA THR A 33 18.71 -8.13 -7.53
C THR A 33 19.29 -7.32 -8.70
N ASN A 34 20.03 -7.98 -9.61
CA ASN A 34 20.49 -7.34 -10.85
C ASN A 34 19.37 -7.04 -11.85
N LEU A 35 18.15 -7.46 -11.57
CA LEU A 35 16.97 -7.30 -12.43
C LEU A 35 16.07 -6.19 -11.89
N LYS A 36 16.23 -5.00 -12.41
CA LYS A 36 15.55 -3.80 -11.91
C LYS A 36 14.03 -3.93 -11.82
N TYR A 37 13.39 -4.57 -12.79
CA TYR A 37 11.91 -4.62 -12.92
C TYR A 37 11.28 -5.88 -12.34
N LEU A 38 12.09 -6.87 -11.95
CA LEU A 38 11.64 -8.13 -11.36
C LEU A 38 12.64 -8.63 -10.33
N ASN A 39 12.23 -8.70 -9.09
CA ASN A 39 13.04 -9.22 -7.99
C ASN A 39 12.32 -10.43 -7.37
N ASP A 40 12.55 -11.59 -7.96
CA ASP A 40 11.96 -12.86 -7.53
C ASP A 40 12.92 -13.62 -6.63
N TYR A 41 12.70 -13.59 -5.31
CA TYR A 41 13.51 -14.30 -4.30
C TYR A 41 13.01 -15.72 -4.04
N VAL A 42 11.88 -16.10 -4.64
CA VAL A 42 11.25 -17.41 -4.45
C VAL A 42 11.47 -18.32 -5.65
N GLY A 43 11.63 -17.72 -6.85
CA GLY A 43 11.83 -18.47 -8.09
C GLY A 43 10.53 -18.99 -8.70
N VAL A 44 9.43 -18.22 -8.57
CA VAL A 44 8.11 -18.63 -9.08
C VAL A 44 7.80 -18.09 -10.48
N ILE A 45 8.65 -17.21 -11.03
CA ILE A 45 8.49 -16.67 -12.38
C ILE A 45 9.26 -17.50 -13.38
N ASN A 46 8.56 -18.00 -14.40
CA ASN A 46 9.20 -18.74 -15.49
C ASN A 46 9.96 -17.82 -16.47
N GLU A 47 10.90 -18.37 -17.24
CA GLU A 47 11.79 -17.59 -18.10
C GLU A 47 11.07 -16.79 -19.21
N PRO A 48 9.98 -17.28 -19.87
CA PRO A 48 9.28 -16.47 -20.86
C PRO A 48 8.67 -15.21 -20.28
N GLU A 49 7.92 -15.33 -19.18
CA GLU A 49 7.27 -14.19 -18.52
C GLU A 49 8.30 -13.24 -17.89
N LYS A 50 9.40 -13.76 -17.37
CA LYS A 50 10.53 -12.96 -16.88
C LYS A 50 11.08 -12.06 -17.98
N GLY A 51 11.35 -12.61 -19.17
CA GLY A 51 11.80 -11.84 -20.33
C GLY A 51 10.81 -10.73 -20.72
N ASN A 52 9.52 -11.04 -20.71
CA ASN A 52 8.46 -10.10 -21.04
C ASN A 52 8.35 -8.98 -19.99
N ILE A 53 8.32 -9.30 -18.71
CA ILE A 53 8.27 -8.32 -17.61
C ILE A 53 9.45 -7.34 -17.72
N LEU A 54 10.67 -7.87 -17.88
CA LEU A 54 11.86 -7.05 -18.02
C LEU A 54 11.80 -6.15 -19.27
N GLY A 55 11.27 -6.69 -20.37
CA GLY A 55 11.08 -5.96 -21.62
C GLY A 55 10.12 -4.80 -21.50
N ILE A 56 8.95 -5.04 -20.88
CA ILE A 56 7.90 -4.03 -20.65
C ILE A 56 8.40 -2.95 -19.70
N GLY A 57 8.99 -3.34 -18.56
CA GLY A 57 9.51 -2.38 -17.58
C GLY A 57 10.58 -1.47 -18.15
N ARG A 58 11.50 -2.03 -18.96
CA ARG A 58 12.51 -1.24 -19.64
C ARG A 58 11.91 -0.27 -20.67
N GLU A 59 10.94 -0.72 -21.44
CA GLU A 59 10.26 0.11 -22.42
C GLU A 59 9.50 1.25 -21.76
N LEU A 60 8.76 0.96 -20.68
CA LEU A 60 8.05 1.96 -19.89
C LEU A 60 9.01 3.04 -19.39
N GLU A 61 10.10 2.64 -18.76
CA GLU A 61 11.07 3.61 -18.22
C GLU A 61 11.71 4.44 -19.32
N LEU A 62 12.07 3.85 -20.45
CA LEU A 62 12.68 4.57 -21.59
C LEU A 62 11.71 5.60 -22.20
N LYS A 63 10.41 5.25 -22.32
CA LYS A 63 9.42 6.13 -22.96
C LYS A 63 8.85 7.19 -22.01
N THR A 64 8.82 6.95 -20.69
CA THR A 64 8.12 7.81 -19.71
C THR A 64 9.00 8.30 -18.57
N GLY A 65 10.06 7.57 -18.26
CA GLY A 65 10.85 7.72 -17.04
C GLY A 65 10.16 7.16 -15.79
N ALA A 66 8.93 6.64 -15.88
CA ALA A 66 8.29 5.95 -14.77
C ALA A 66 8.91 4.57 -14.54
N GLN A 67 8.91 4.13 -13.29
CA GLN A 67 9.57 2.89 -12.89
C GLN A 67 8.57 1.96 -12.22
N ALA A 68 8.30 0.80 -12.82
CA ALA A 68 7.48 -0.25 -12.26
C ALA A 68 8.33 -1.48 -11.94
N THR A 69 8.12 -2.10 -10.80
CA THR A 69 8.84 -3.32 -10.39
C THR A 69 7.93 -4.31 -9.67
N ILE A 70 8.24 -5.58 -9.84
CA ILE A 70 7.66 -6.70 -9.08
C ILE A 70 8.69 -7.16 -8.07
N VAL A 71 8.25 -7.42 -6.85
CA VAL A 71 9.03 -8.05 -5.79
C VAL A 71 8.26 -9.23 -5.24
N ILE A 72 8.88 -10.41 -5.20
CA ILE A 72 8.27 -11.65 -4.71
C ILE A 72 9.13 -12.18 -3.59
N ILE A 73 8.53 -12.33 -2.40
CA ILE A 73 9.17 -12.82 -1.19
C ILE A 73 8.41 -14.02 -0.63
N ASN A 74 9.06 -14.79 0.23
CA ASN A 74 8.36 -15.87 0.94
C ASN A 74 7.34 -15.30 1.93
N SER A 75 7.77 -14.46 2.86
CA SER A 75 6.92 -13.90 3.91
C SER A 75 7.39 -12.52 4.34
N THR A 76 6.45 -11.71 4.82
CA THR A 76 6.73 -10.44 5.51
C THR A 76 7.12 -10.64 6.97
N ASN A 77 7.19 -11.92 7.45
CA ASN A 77 7.52 -12.29 8.82
C ASN A 77 6.63 -11.58 9.88
N GLY A 78 5.32 -11.51 9.60
CA GLY A 78 4.34 -10.92 10.50
C GLY A 78 4.25 -9.39 10.44
N THR A 79 5.03 -8.74 9.59
CA THR A 79 4.86 -7.31 9.31
C THR A 79 3.65 -7.13 8.40
N PRO A 80 2.70 -6.20 8.69
CA PRO A 80 1.63 -5.87 7.75
C PRO A 80 2.19 -5.52 6.36
N ILE A 81 1.61 -6.10 5.31
CA ILE A 81 2.16 -5.98 3.96
C ILE A 81 2.21 -4.53 3.47
N GLU A 82 1.32 -3.67 3.95
CA GLU A 82 1.29 -2.24 3.66
C GLU A 82 2.54 -1.54 4.22
N ASN A 83 2.90 -1.85 5.46
CA ASN A 83 4.08 -1.26 6.11
C ASN A 83 5.36 -1.78 5.45
N TYR A 84 5.40 -3.07 5.14
CA TYR A 84 6.55 -3.70 4.49
C TYR A 84 6.78 -3.10 3.09
N SER A 85 5.72 -3.00 2.28
CA SER A 85 5.79 -2.47 0.92
C SER A 85 6.21 -1.01 0.89
N LEU A 86 5.66 -0.19 1.79
CA LEU A 86 5.98 1.22 1.91
C LEU A 86 7.45 1.43 2.29
N GLU A 87 7.95 0.65 3.24
CA GLU A 87 9.36 0.69 3.65
C GLU A 87 10.28 0.23 2.52
N LEU A 88 9.92 -0.87 1.83
CA LEU A 88 10.64 -1.38 0.69
C LEU A 88 10.68 -0.35 -0.46
N PHE A 89 9.53 0.24 -0.79
CA PHE A 89 9.40 1.25 -1.85
C PHE A 89 10.33 2.45 -1.58
N ARG A 90 10.33 2.94 -0.34
CA ARG A 90 11.15 4.09 0.08
C ARG A 90 12.62 3.75 0.17
N ASN A 91 12.95 2.58 0.71
CA ASN A 91 14.33 2.12 0.83
C ASN A 91 14.99 1.95 -0.53
N TRP A 92 14.26 1.38 -1.50
CA TRP A 92 14.76 1.23 -2.87
C TRP A 92 14.64 2.52 -3.68
N GLY A 93 13.84 3.49 -3.28
CA GLY A 93 13.64 4.75 -3.98
C GLY A 93 12.97 4.56 -5.35
N ILE A 94 11.92 3.70 -5.42
CA ILE A 94 11.25 3.36 -6.67
C ILE A 94 10.57 4.59 -7.29
N GLY A 95 10.86 4.88 -8.56
CA GLY A 95 10.42 6.08 -9.26
C GLY A 95 11.49 7.18 -9.30
N GLN A 96 11.25 8.22 -10.09
CA GLN A 96 12.16 9.35 -10.19
C GLN A 96 11.95 10.34 -9.03
N LYS A 97 13.05 10.84 -8.48
CA LYS A 97 13.03 11.93 -7.50
C LYS A 97 12.29 13.15 -8.10
N ASN A 98 11.43 13.76 -7.31
CA ASN A 98 10.57 14.90 -7.70
C ASN A 98 9.42 14.58 -8.65
N LYS A 99 9.36 13.38 -9.24
CA LYS A 99 8.19 12.93 -10.01
C LYS A 99 7.37 11.91 -9.23
N ASP A 100 7.99 11.18 -8.31
CA ASP A 100 7.36 10.13 -7.50
C ASP A 100 6.55 9.14 -8.35
N ASN A 101 7.06 8.83 -9.58
CA ASN A 101 6.38 8.05 -10.60
C ASN A 101 6.79 6.57 -10.58
N GLY A 102 6.80 6.00 -9.38
CA GLY A 102 7.11 4.60 -9.15
C GLY A 102 5.87 3.75 -8.94
N LEU A 103 5.96 2.46 -9.27
CA LEU A 103 4.98 1.43 -8.94
C LEU A 103 5.70 0.18 -8.43
N LEU A 104 5.22 -0.39 -7.34
CA LEU A 104 5.68 -1.66 -6.80
C LEU A 104 4.51 -2.64 -6.72
N ILE A 105 4.68 -3.84 -7.25
CA ILE A 105 3.81 -4.98 -6.95
C ILE A 105 4.60 -5.91 -6.03
N LEU A 106 4.17 -6.02 -4.77
CA LEU A 106 4.74 -6.92 -3.78
C LEU A 106 3.84 -8.15 -3.62
N ILE A 107 4.43 -9.33 -3.68
CA ILE A 107 3.75 -10.61 -3.42
C ILE A 107 4.48 -11.32 -2.29
N SER A 108 3.73 -11.76 -1.29
CA SER A 108 4.19 -12.64 -0.21
C SER A 108 3.52 -14.00 -0.35
N ILE A 109 4.31 -15.02 -0.74
CA ILE A 109 3.78 -16.33 -1.15
C ILE A 109 3.20 -17.12 0.03
N ASP A 110 3.95 -17.22 1.13
CA ASP A 110 3.52 -17.99 2.30
C ASP A 110 2.38 -17.31 3.05
N ASP A 111 2.36 -15.97 3.05
CA ASP A 111 1.30 -15.16 3.67
C ASP A 111 0.05 -15.09 2.77
N LYS A 112 0.14 -15.49 1.50
CA LYS A 112 -0.91 -15.38 0.47
C LYS A 112 -1.47 -13.96 0.37
N THR A 113 -0.60 -12.97 0.36
CA THR A 113 -0.99 -11.57 0.31
C THR A 113 -0.24 -10.83 -0.79
N TRP A 114 -0.90 -9.82 -1.34
CA TRP A 114 -0.31 -8.91 -2.31
C TRP A 114 -0.52 -7.45 -1.92
N ARG A 115 0.37 -6.60 -2.38
CA ARG A 115 0.27 -5.15 -2.26
C ARG A 115 0.73 -4.49 -3.55
N VAL A 116 -0.04 -3.53 -4.02
CA VAL A 116 0.39 -2.56 -5.03
C VAL A 116 0.66 -1.25 -4.30
N GLU A 117 1.89 -0.78 -4.34
CA GLU A 117 2.30 0.50 -3.77
C GLU A 117 2.51 1.49 -4.90
N VAL A 118 1.83 2.63 -4.85
CA VAL A 118 1.80 3.63 -5.91
C VAL A 118 2.52 4.88 -5.45
N GLY A 119 3.48 5.34 -6.24
CA GLY A 119 4.14 6.61 -6.02
C GLY A 119 3.18 7.77 -6.21
N ARG A 120 3.39 8.85 -5.45
CA ARG A 120 2.49 10.01 -5.40
C ARG A 120 2.17 10.59 -6.78
N GLY A 121 3.14 10.58 -7.70
CA GLY A 121 2.97 11.10 -9.06
C GLY A 121 2.10 10.23 -9.97
N LEU A 122 1.75 9.00 -9.53
CA LEU A 122 0.89 8.08 -10.27
C LEU A 122 -0.49 7.85 -9.62
N GLU A 123 -0.77 8.40 -8.43
CA GLU A 123 -2.04 8.20 -7.71
C GLU A 123 -3.25 8.66 -8.54
N GLY A 124 -3.09 9.68 -9.38
CA GLY A 124 -4.14 10.14 -10.29
C GLY A 124 -4.45 9.15 -11.40
N ALA A 125 -3.44 8.49 -11.95
CA ALA A 125 -3.58 7.49 -13.01
C ALA A 125 -3.99 6.11 -12.46
N ILE A 126 -3.50 5.75 -11.27
CA ILE A 126 -3.75 4.47 -10.60
C ILE A 126 -4.33 4.71 -9.20
N PRO A 127 -5.61 5.11 -9.08
CA PRO A 127 -6.29 5.18 -7.80
C PRO A 127 -6.41 3.79 -7.15
N ASP A 128 -6.55 3.75 -5.82
CA ASP A 128 -6.63 2.50 -5.04
C ASP A 128 -7.69 1.53 -5.58
N ALA A 129 -8.87 2.04 -5.97
CA ALA A 129 -9.94 1.22 -6.53
C ALA A 129 -9.55 0.56 -7.87
N LEU A 130 -8.76 1.24 -8.71
CA LEU A 130 -8.27 0.69 -9.98
C LEU A 130 -7.18 -0.34 -9.72
N SER A 131 -6.22 -0.05 -8.84
CA SER A 131 -5.16 -0.99 -8.49
C SER A 131 -5.72 -2.29 -7.90
N ASN A 132 -6.71 -2.18 -7.01
CA ASN A 132 -7.41 -3.35 -6.46
C ASN A 132 -8.11 -4.16 -7.57
N ARG A 133 -8.81 -3.49 -8.48
CA ARG A 133 -9.52 -4.16 -9.59
C ARG A 133 -8.55 -4.92 -10.49
N VAL A 134 -7.41 -4.33 -10.87
CA VAL A 134 -6.40 -5.01 -11.69
C VAL A 134 -5.95 -6.30 -11.00
N MET A 135 -5.58 -6.24 -9.73
CA MET A 135 -5.10 -7.42 -8.99
C MET A 135 -6.19 -8.47 -8.80
N GLU A 136 -7.42 -8.08 -8.43
CA GLU A 136 -8.54 -9.01 -8.21
C GLU A 136 -9.00 -9.68 -9.50
N THR A 137 -8.89 -9.00 -10.66
CA THR A 137 -9.37 -9.57 -11.93
C THR A 137 -8.30 -10.27 -12.75
N LEU A 138 -7.06 -9.84 -12.70
CA LEU A 138 -5.98 -10.36 -13.55
C LEU A 138 -4.91 -11.13 -12.78
N GLY A 139 -4.67 -10.79 -11.51
CA GLY A 139 -3.65 -11.45 -10.68
C GLY A 139 -4.22 -12.63 -9.89
N LYS A 140 -5.15 -12.33 -9.01
CA LYS A 140 -5.69 -13.27 -8.02
C LYS A 140 -6.24 -14.58 -8.60
N PRO A 141 -6.99 -14.62 -9.70
CA PRO A 141 -7.47 -15.90 -10.25
C PRO A 141 -6.33 -16.87 -10.56
N SER A 142 -5.26 -16.35 -11.17
CA SER A 142 -4.06 -17.15 -11.46
C SER A 142 -3.29 -17.55 -10.19
N PHE A 143 -3.27 -16.70 -9.16
CA PHE A 143 -2.62 -17.02 -7.87
C PHE A 143 -3.34 -18.16 -7.14
N LEU A 144 -4.68 -18.21 -7.20
CA LEU A 144 -5.48 -19.31 -6.65
C LEU A 144 -5.18 -20.65 -7.32
N GLU A 145 -4.78 -20.63 -8.59
CA GLU A 145 -4.36 -21.80 -9.37
C GLU A 145 -2.86 -22.11 -9.20
N GLY A 146 -2.12 -21.31 -8.41
CA GLY A 146 -0.67 -21.42 -8.24
C GLY A 146 0.14 -20.89 -9.43
N ASN A 147 -0.51 -20.28 -10.42
CA ASN A 147 0.15 -19.72 -11.60
C ASN A 147 0.55 -18.25 -11.38
N TYR A 148 1.52 -18.04 -10.48
CA TYR A 148 2.00 -16.71 -10.13
C TYR A 148 2.59 -15.95 -11.32
N SER A 149 3.28 -16.66 -12.20
CA SER A 149 3.94 -16.12 -13.39
C SER A 149 2.95 -15.39 -14.29
N GLN A 150 1.86 -16.07 -14.66
CA GLN A 150 0.82 -15.51 -15.52
C GLN A 150 0.07 -14.36 -14.86
N GLY A 151 -0.32 -14.52 -13.58
CA GLY A 151 -1.04 -13.50 -12.84
C GLY A 151 -0.25 -12.21 -12.69
N LEU A 152 1.05 -12.32 -12.40
CA LEU A 152 1.94 -11.17 -12.30
C LEU A 152 2.22 -10.52 -13.64
N MET A 153 2.43 -11.32 -14.69
CA MET A 153 2.62 -10.81 -16.05
C MET A 153 1.41 -9.99 -16.53
N ASN A 154 0.19 -10.52 -16.32
CA ASN A 154 -1.05 -9.85 -16.72
C ASN A 154 -1.25 -8.53 -15.97
N SER A 155 -1.09 -8.56 -14.64
CA SER A 155 -1.27 -7.38 -13.80
C SER A 155 -0.21 -6.32 -14.09
N TYR A 156 1.06 -6.72 -14.19
CA TYR A 156 2.18 -5.84 -14.46
C TYR A 156 2.05 -5.13 -15.81
N SER A 157 1.77 -5.90 -16.87
CA SER A 157 1.54 -5.37 -18.22
C SER A 157 0.43 -4.31 -18.21
N THR A 158 -0.67 -4.61 -17.52
CA THR A 158 -1.83 -3.70 -17.43
C THR A 158 -1.47 -2.41 -16.68
N PHE A 159 -0.75 -2.50 -15.55
CA PHE A 159 -0.28 -1.30 -14.84
C PHE A 159 0.67 -0.47 -15.70
N CYS A 160 1.58 -1.11 -16.43
CA CYS A 160 2.48 -0.42 -17.34
C CYS A 160 1.72 0.30 -18.47
N ASP A 161 0.66 -0.30 -19.03
CA ASP A 161 -0.21 0.35 -20.01
C ASP A 161 -0.95 1.56 -19.46
N ILE A 162 -1.46 1.46 -18.21
CA ILE A 162 -2.12 2.59 -17.54
C ILE A 162 -1.13 3.76 -17.35
N ILE A 163 0.07 3.45 -16.88
CA ILE A 163 1.13 4.47 -16.73
C ILE A 163 1.50 5.07 -18.08
N ALA A 164 1.73 4.24 -19.10
CA ALA A 164 2.08 4.72 -20.44
C ALA A 164 1.02 5.68 -21.01
N LYS A 165 -0.27 5.35 -20.81
CA LYS A 165 -1.39 6.19 -21.21
C LYS A 165 -1.37 7.56 -20.52
N GLU A 166 -1.03 7.63 -19.24
CA GLU A 166 -0.88 8.89 -18.50
C GLU A 166 0.17 9.80 -19.13
N TYR A 167 1.23 9.21 -19.67
CA TYR A 167 2.29 9.92 -20.39
C TYR A 167 2.03 10.08 -21.90
N ASN A 168 0.83 9.73 -22.39
CA ASN A 168 0.44 9.76 -23.80
C ASN A 168 1.37 8.97 -24.73
N VAL A 169 1.85 7.82 -24.25
CA VAL A 169 2.66 6.87 -25.04
C VAL A 169 2.01 5.49 -25.05
N THR A 170 2.38 4.67 -26.02
CA THR A 170 1.96 3.26 -26.14
C THR A 170 3.17 2.37 -25.99
N LEU A 171 3.00 1.23 -25.31
CA LEU A 171 4.04 0.21 -25.16
C LEU A 171 3.85 -0.87 -26.22
N ASP A 172 4.91 -1.19 -26.95
CA ASP A 172 4.87 -2.21 -28.02
C ASP A 172 4.95 -3.63 -27.45
N LYS A 173 5.50 -3.79 -26.23
CA LYS A 173 5.72 -5.09 -25.58
C LYS A 173 4.63 -5.50 -24.61
N SER A 174 3.69 -4.61 -24.28
CA SER A 174 2.63 -4.92 -23.34
C SER A 174 1.56 -5.83 -23.96
N LEU A 175 0.78 -6.47 -23.09
CA LEU A 175 -0.28 -7.39 -23.52
C LEU A 175 -1.57 -6.66 -23.92
N HIS A 176 -1.68 -5.36 -23.67
CA HIS A 176 -2.86 -4.52 -23.91
C HIS A 176 -4.17 -5.13 -23.39
N LEU A 177 -4.12 -5.71 -22.18
CA LEU A 177 -5.26 -6.31 -21.54
C LEU A 177 -6.25 -5.24 -21.07
N THR A 178 -7.53 -5.49 -21.26
CA THR A 178 -8.59 -4.62 -20.73
C THR A 178 -9.02 -5.09 -19.36
N VAL A 179 -8.99 -4.18 -18.38
CA VAL A 179 -9.61 -4.43 -17.07
C VAL A 179 -11.12 -4.33 -17.27
N PRO A 180 -11.91 -5.37 -16.97
CA PRO A 180 -13.35 -5.28 -17.03
C PRO A 180 -13.82 -4.10 -16.18
N SER A 181 -14.43 -3.08 -16.79
CA SER A 181 -15.18 -2.11 -16.01
C SER A 181 -16.39 -2.87 -15.48
N TYR A 182 -16.47 -3.05 -14.17
CA TYR A 182 -17.79 -3.29 -13.60
C TYR A 182 -18.61 -2.10 -14.06
N GLY A 183 -19.59 -2.38 -14.96
CA GLY A 183 -20.53 -1.38 -15.36
C GLY A 183 -20.98 -0.68 -14.09
N ASN A 184 -21.06 0.64 -14.12
CA ASN A 184 -21.68 1.39 -13.06
C ASN A 184 -23.06 0.78 -12.84
N THR A 185 -23.16 -0.26 -12.01
CA THR A 185 -24.31 -0.45 -11.22
C THR A 185 -24.28 0.79 -10.34
N THR A 186 -24.92 1.84 -10.81
CA THR A 186 -25.54 2.83 -9.98
C THR A 186 -26.52 2.06 -9.13
N GLU A 187 -26.02 1.24 -8.21
CA GLU A 187 -26.78 0.95 -7.04
C GLU A 187 -27.01 2.31 -6.42
N ASN A 188 -28.30 2.69 -6.44
CA ASN A 188 -28.87 3.81 -5.73
C ASN A 188 -28.54 3.70 -4.23
N SER A 189 -27.25 3.81 -3.85
CA SER A 189 -26.83 3.96 -2.46
C SER A 189 -27.19 5.35 -1.91
N SER A 190 -27.76 6.22 -2.75
CA SER A 190 -28.34 7.48 -2.28
C SER A 190 -29.50 7.28 -1.30
N ARG A 191 -30.18 6.12 -1.31
CA ARG A 191 -31.23 5.82 -0.32
C ARG A 191 -30.67 5.41 1.05
N GLY A 192 -29.53 4.73 1.12
CA GLY A 192 -28.91 4.34 2.40
C GLY A 192 -28.30 5.51 3.15
N PHE A 193 -27.68 6.45 2.44
CA PHE A 193 -27.07 7.64 3.07
C PHE A 193 -28.12 8.64 3.57
N ALA A 194 -29.26 8.79 2.88
CA ALA A 194 -30.34 9.64 3.32
C ALA A 194 -31.01 9.13 4.61
N PHE A 195 -31.16 7.81 4.76
CA PHE A 195 -31.72 7.20 5.97
C PHE A 195 -30.76 7.26 7.17
N SER A 196 -29.46 6.99 6.95
CA SER A 196 -28.46 7.05 8.03
C SER A 196 -28.18 8.49 8.49
N GLY A 197 -28.12 9.44 7.56
CA GLY A 197 -27.96 10.86 7.87
C GLY A 197 -29.14 11.42 8.66
N GLY A 198 -30.37 11.03 8.29
CA GLY A 198 -31.58 11.40 9.00
C GLY A 198 -31.64 10.88 10.45
N ILE A 199 -31.27 9.62 10.66
CA ILE A 199 -31.23 9.00 12.00
C ILE A 199 -30.17 9.69 12.87
N ILE A 200 -28.98 9.97 12.34
CA ILE A 200 -27.93 10.67 13.09
C ILE A 200 -28.38 12.08 13.47
N LEU A 201 -29.05 12.80 12.57
CA LEU A 201 -29.58 14.13 12.86
C LEU A 201 -30.68 14.11 13.90
N ILE A 202 -31.57 13.12 13.88
CA ILE A 202 -32.60 12.90 14.90
C ILE A 202 -31.99 12.58 16.25
N LEU A 203 -30.98 11.70 16.30
CA LEU A 203 -30.28 11.37 17.53
C LEU A 203 -29.55 12.59 18.10
N PHE A 204 -28.95 13.42 17.24
CA PHE A 204 -28.30 14.66 17.63
C PHE A 204 -29.30 15.69 18.21
N LEU A 205 -30.48 15.84 17.60
CA LEU A 205 -31.55 16.69 18.11
C LEU A 205 -32.14 16.18 19.43
N LEU A 206 -32.31 14.85 19.57
CA LEU A 206 -32.74 14.24 20.81
C LEU A 206 -31.74 14.45 21.94
N ASP A 207 -30.44 14.36 21.68
CA ASP A 207 -29.41 14.65 22.69
C ASP A 207 -29.41 16.12 23.11
N ILE A 208 -29.68 17.05 22.19
CA ILE A 208 -29.82 18.48 22.55
C ILE A 208 -31.04 18.71 23.44
N ILE A 209 -32.17 18.07 23.12
CA ILE A 209 -33.44 18.28 23.84
C ILE A 209 -33.44 17.57 25.20
N LEU A 210 -33.02 16.30 25.25
CA LEU A 210 -33.11 15.47 26.46
C LEU A 210 -31.89 15.59 27.35
N ASN A 211 -30.71 15.81 26.79
CA ASN A 211 -29.42 15.76 27.52
C ASN A 211 -28.58 17.05 27.41
N ARG A 212 -29.19 18.13 26.94
CA ARG A 212 -28.54 19.44 26.75
C ARG A 212 -27.26 19.38 25.94
N GLY A 213 -27.17 18.46 24.97
CA GLY A 213 -26.04 18.35 24.04
C GLY A 213 -24.74 17.79 24.65
N ARG A 214 -24.79 17.18 25.82
CA ARG A 214 -23.57 16.69 26.53
C ARG A 214 -22.86 15.57 25.78
N ILE A 215 -23.59 14.65 25.14
CA ILE A 215 -23.00 13.54 24.39
C ILE A 215 -22.44 14.05 23.05
N SER A 216 -23.21 14.90 22.38
CA SER A 216 -22.82 15.51 21.09
C SER A 216 -21.58 16.39 21.22
N SER A 217 -21.46 17.20 22.28
CA SER A 217 -20.27 18.04 22.52
C SER A 217 -19.02 17.21 22.80
N THR A 218 -19.14 16.10 23.52
CA THR A 218 -18.02 15.20 23.81
C THR A 218 -17.54 14.49 22.54
N LEU A 219 -18.46 14.03 21.69
CA LEU A 219 -18.10 13.40 20.41
C LEU A 219 -17.44 14.39 19.44
N LEU A 220 -17.94 15.62 19.36
CA LEU A 220 -17.31 16.68 18.57
C LEU A 220 -15.89 17.02 19.06
N GLN A 221 -15.67 17.05 20.37
CA GLN A 221 -14.34 17.25 20.94
C GLN A 221 -13.40 16.09 20.56
N ILE A 222 -13.83 14.84 20.66
CA ILE A 222 -13.03 13.68 20.28
C ILE A 222 -12.66 13.73 18.79
N ILE A 223 -13.60 14.04 17.91
CA ILE A 223 -13.37 14.16 16.47
C ILE A 223 -12.42 15.34 16.17
N PHE A 224 -12.57 16.47 16.85
CA PHE A 224 -11.71 17.63 16.65
C PHE A 224 -10.27 17.36 17.12
N TRP A 225 -10.10 16.72 18.28
CA TRP A 225 -8.77 16.37 18.82
C TRP A 225 -8.10 15.21 18.03
N SER A 226 -8.86 14.26 17.51
CA SER A 226 -8.30 13.18 16.69
C SER A 226 -7.76 13.66 15.34
N ASN A 227 -8.25 14.80 14.84
CA ASN A 227 -7.83 15.35 13.55
C ASN A 227 -6.67 16.36 13.64
N ILE A 228 -6.31 16.82 14.86
CA ILE A 228 -5.21 17.79 15.09
C ILE A 228 -3.84 17.10 15.26
N GLY A 229 -3.81 15.76 15.44
CA GLY A 229 -2.60 14.99 15.78
C GLY A 229 -1.84 14.32 14.65
N ARG A 230 -2.14 14.58 13.37
CA ARG A 230 -1.45 13.95 12.24
C ARG A 230 -0.43 14.86 11.55
N GLY A 231 0.54 15.32 12.34
CA GLY A 231 1.82 15.81 11.84
C GLY A 231 2.86 14.70 12.03
N GLY A 232 3.10 13.87 11.01
CA GLY A 232 4.14 12.85 11.06
C GLY A 232 5.54 13.47 10.91
N PRO A 233 6.57 12.94 11.58
CA PRO A 233 7.92 13.46 11.49
C PRO A 233 8.55 13.18 10.12
N ARG A 234 9.13 14.21 9.53
CA ARG A 234 10.08 14.09 8.41
C ARG A 234 11.36 13.45 8.92
N GLY A 235 11.64 12.25 8.50
CA GLY A 235 12.97 11.61 8.59
C GLY A 235 13.47 11.37 7.18
N GLY A 236 14.49 11.81 6.83
CA GLY A 236 15.89 11.87 6.74
C GLY A 236 16.45 10.86 5.74
N SER A 237 16.88 11.37 4.59
CA SER A 237 18.07 11.05 3.81
C SER A 237 18.89 9.80 4.21
N GLY A 238 19.01 8.88 3.27
CA GLY A 238 20.07 7.84 3.27
C GLY A 238 20.50 7.57 1.84
N GLY A 239 21.77 7.82 1.57
CA GLY A 239 22.40 7.93 0.30
C GLY A 239 22.74 6.64 -0.43
N GLY A 240 22.86 6.77 -1.73
CA GLY A 240 23.92 6.35 -2.63
C GLY A 240 24.33 4.90 -2.67
N GLY A 241 23.93 4.21 -3.72
CA GLY A 241 24.61 3.05 -4.26
C GLY A 241 24.42 3.03 -5.77
N ASN A 242 25.49 3.26 -6.48
CA ASN A 242 25.53 3.47 -7.92
C ASN A 242 25.65 2.14 -8.66
N PHE A 243 24.54 1.47 -8.92
CA PHE A 243 24.42 0.40 -9.92
C PHE A 243 22.95 0.31 -10.35
N GLY A 244 22.57 0.94 -11.47
CA GLY A 244 21.30 0.69 -12.17
C GLY A 244 20.03 0.81 -11.35
N GLY A 245 20.07 1.44 -10.19
CA GLY A 245 19.03 1.55 -9.19
C GLY A 245 17.85 2.43 -9.60
N PHE A 246 16.84 2.49 -8.76
CA PHE A 246 15.69 3.37 -8.92
C PHE A 246 16.08 4.84 -8.68
N GLY A 247 15.23 5.75 -9.12
CA GLY A 247 15.54 7.18 -9.22
C GLY A 247 15.25 8.00 -7.97
N GLY A 248 14.89 7.38 -6.82
CA GLY A 248 14.68 8.08 -5.55
C GLY A 248 13.28 8.66 -5.38
N GLY A 249 12.26 8.06 -6.01
CA GLY A 249 10.85 8.41 -5.81
C GLY A 249 10.32 8.00 -4.43
N SER A 250 9.14 8.51 -4.07
CA SER A 250 8.48 8.27 -2.78
C SER A 250 7.00 7.95 -2.95
N SER A 251 6.45 7.15 -2.02
CA SER A 251 5.02 6.91 -1.84
C SER A 251 4.56 7.40 -0.48
N ASN A 252 3.28 7.75 -0.39
CA ASN A 252 2.57 8.05 0.86
C ASN A 252 1.70 6.90 1.36
N GLY A 253 1.78 5.73 0.72
CA GLY A 253 0.94 4.58 1.01
C GLY A 253 -0.29 4.47 0.11
N GLY A 254 -0.32 5.16 -1.03
CA GLY A 254 -1.33 4.96 -2.07
C GLY A 254 -1.23 3.56 -2.69
N GLY A 255 -2.36 3.04 -3.19
CA GLY A 255 -2.46 1.71 -3.78
C GLY A 255 -3.41 0.78 -3.03
N SER A 256 -3.33 -0.53 -3.24
CA SER A 256 -4.26 -1.50 -2.67
C SER A 256 -3.56 -2.78 -2.22
N SER A 257 -4.15 -3.47 -1.25
CA SER A 257 -3.70 -4.78 -0.79
C SER A 257 -4.84 -5.79 -0.79
N GLY A 258 -4.50 -7.06 -0.84
CA GLY A 258 -5.45 -8.15 -0.79
C GLY A 258 -4.76 -9.49 -0.57
N GLY A 259 -5.56 -10.57 -0.63
CA GLY A 259 -5.08 -11.94 -0.48
C GLY A 259 -5.83 -12.92 -1.40
N TRP A 260 -5.32 -14.14 -1.46
CA TRP A 260 -5.91 -15.24 -2.23
C TRP A 260 -5.90 -16.55 -1.45
#